data_73c06691d0cd30878bac7713f41bf8a8
#
_entry.id   73c06691d0cd30878bac7713f41bf8a8
#
_cell.length_a   1.000
_cell.length_b   1.000
_cell.length_c   1.000
_cell.angle_alpha   90.00
_cell.angle_beta   90.00
_cell.angle_gamma   90.00
#
_symmetry.space_group_name_H-M   'P 1'
#
loop_
_entity.id
_entity.type
_entity.pdbx_description
1 polymer ?
#
loop_
_entity_poly.entity_id
_entity_poly.type
_entity_poly.pdbx_seq_one_letter_code
_entity_poly.pdbx_strand_id
1 'polypeptide(L)'
;MAAVSRQSAAVAAAASVATKPPDASASLPVITLADLASGDLDALAAKYGMRVVGVARGAAIPGSYWGDAEAGLVSDVLYVRADTPAHSALHELSHYVCMDDGRRARLATDAGGSDDEECGVCYLEVLLADELRGFGRARCIADMDAWGYSFREGSAAAWWTGDARFARDWLLERELIDVDDRPTLKLRGVSARESLLAANEVRR
;
A
#
# COMPACT_ATOMS: atom_id res chain seq x y z
N MET A 1 -24.29 38.96 16.35
CA MET A 1 -23.68 38.26 15.22
C MET A 1 -22.81 37.16 15.76
N ALA A 2 -23.31 35.90 15.76
CA ALA A 2 -22.66 34.76 16.37
C ALA A 2 -21.72 34.10 15.34
N ALA A 3 -20.44 34.00 15.70
CA ALA A 3 -19.44 33.27 14.93
C ALA A 3 -19.69 31.74 15.10
N VAL A 4 -20.07 31.09 14.00
CA VAL A 4 -20.21 29.64 13.94
C VAL A 4 -18.80 29.04 13.87
N SER A 5 -18.34 28.54 15.00
CA SER A 5 -17.14 27.68 15.06
C SER A 5 -17.40 26.39 14.32
N ARG A 6 -16.76 26.21 13.16
CA ARG A 6 -16.67 24.91 12.50
C ARG A 6 -15.66 24.07 13.24
N GLN A 7 -16.13 23.26 14.16
CA GLN A 7 -15.37 22.14 14.67
C GLN A 7 -15.18 21.15 13.52
N SER A 8 -13.94 21.11 13.01
CA SER A 8 -13.45 20.04 12.14
C SER A 8 -13.46 18.76 12.97
N ALA A 9 -14.44 17.92 12.76
CA ALA A 9 -14.39 16.56 13.25
C ALA A 9 -13.34 15.82 12.39
N ALA A 10 -12.12 15.73 12.90
CA ALA A 10 -11.13 14.81 12.41
C ALA A 10 -11.66 13.39 12.68
N VAL A 11 -12.27 12.79 11.68
CA VAL A 11 -12.62 11.37 11.70
C VAL A 11 -11.31 10.63 11.45
N ALA A 12 -10.72 10.13 12.52
CA ALA A 12 -9.60 9.21 12.45
C ALA A 12 -10.09 7.92 11.78
N ALA A 13 -9.79 7.77 10.50
CA ALA A 13 -9.90 6.50 9.80
C ALA A 13 -8.65 5.69 10.15
N ALA A 14 -8.70 4.95 11.25
CA ALA A 14 -7.69 3.95 11.53
C ALA A 14 -7.89 2.78 10.55
N ALA A 15 -7.22 2.82 9.41
CA ALA A 15 -6.89 1.61 8.68
C ALA A 15 -5.87 0.87 9.56
N SER A 16 -6.30 -0.14 10.28
CA SER A 16 -5.39 -0.98 11.04
C SER A 16 -4.68 -1.89 10.03
N VAL A 17 -3.38 -1.70 9.93
CA VAL A 17 -2.44 -2.55 9.18
C VAL A 17 -2.79 -4.02 9.35
N ALA A 18 -2.60 -4.79 8.29
CA ALA A 18 -2.81 -6.23 8.18
C ALA A 18 -2.71 -6.97 9.52
N THR A 19 -3.83 -7.42 10.02
CA THR A 19 -3.84 -8.33 11.16
C THR A 19 -3.34 -9.69 10.72
N LYS A 20 -2.65 -10.40 11.61
CA LYS A 20 -2.19 -11.77 11.38
C LYS A 20 -3.32 -12.61 10.74
N PRO A 21 -3.00 -13.45 9.73
CA PRO A 21 -4.00 -14.23 9.02
C PRO A 21 -4.89 -15.02 9.98
N PRO A 22 -6.22 -15.05 9.76
CA PRO A 22 -7.12 -15.85 10.56
C PRO A 22 -6.83 -17.35 10.39
N ASP A 23 -7.08 -18.12 11.41
CA ASP A 23 -7.04 -19.59 11.35
C ASP A 23 -7.92 -20.09 10.17
N ALA A 24 -7.36 -20.98 9.35
CA ALA A 24 -7.91 -21.43 8.08
C ALA A 24 -9.28 -22.09 8.25
N SER A 25 -10.35 -21.29 8.21
CA SER A 25 -11.74 -21.74 8.16
C SER A 25 -12.41 -21.08 6.96
N ALA A 26 -12.47 -21.80 5.83
CA ALA A 26 -13.42 -21.65 4.72
C ALA A 26 -13.32 -20.39 3.81
N SER A 27 -12.21 -19.63 3.77
CA SER A 27 -11.97 -18.66 2.70
C SER A 27 -11.23 -19.33 1.53
N LEU A 28 -11.45 -18.83 0.30
CA LEU A 28 -10.63 -19.24 -0.85
C LEU A 28 -9.16 -18.91 -0.54
N PRO A 29 -8.21 -19.79 -0.91
CA PRO A 29 -6.79 -19.49 -0.70
C PRO A 29 -6.43 -18.20 -1.47
N VAL A 30 -5.68 -17.31 -0.84
CA VAL A 30 -5.19 -16.09 -1.49
C VAL A 30 -4.26 -16.45 -2.65
N ILE A 31 -4.26 -15.63 -3.69
CA ILE A 31 -3.30 -15.78 -4.80
C ILE A 31 -1.89 -15.45 -4.29
N THR A 32 -0.97 -16.36 -4.54
CA THR A 32 0.46 -16.18 -4.24
C THR A 32 1.24 -15.81 -5.50
N LEU A 33 2.48 -15.38 -5.34
CA LEU A 33 3.35 -15.07 -6.48
C LEU A 33 3.64 -16.30 -7.35
N ALA A 34 3.57 -17.52 -6.78
CA ALA A 34 3.70 -18.74 -7.56
C ALA A 34 2.52 -18.97 -8.54
N ASP A 35 1.38 -18.36 -8.29
CA ASP A 35 0.17 -18.47 -9.10
C ASP A 35 0.12 -17.42 -10.24
N LEU A 36 1.00 -16.42 -10.20
CA LEU A 36 1.05 -15.34 -11.18
C LEU A 36 1.97 -15.67 -12.36
N ALA A 37 1.78 -14.93 -13.44
CA ALA A 37 2.70 -15.00 -14.57
C ALA A 37 4.08 -14.48 -14.17
N SER A 38 5.11 -15.27 -14.45
CA SER A 38 6.50 -14.95 -14.13
C SER A 38 6.91 -13.62 -14.75
N GLY A 39 7.54 -12.76 -13.97
CA GLY A 39 8.09 -11.47 -14.38
C GLY A 39 7.10 -10.29 -14.37
N ASP A 40 5.80 -10.50 -14.11
CA ASP A 40 4.84 -9.39 -14.07
C ASP A 40 5.14 -8.43 -12.92
N LEU A 41 5.41 -8.97 -11.72
CA LEU A 41 5.78 -8.16 -10.56
C LEU A 41 7.12 -7.43 -10.78
N ASP A 42 8.10 -8.10 -11.38
CA ASP A 42 9.40 -7.49 -11.71
C ASP A 42 9.24 -6.34 -12.69
N ALA A 43 8.43 -6.53 -13.73
CA ALA A 43 8.15 -5.51 -14.72
C ALA A 43 7.40 -4.31 -14.12
N LEU A 44 6.46 -4.55 -13.21
CA LEU A 44 5.74 -3.50 -12.50
C LEU A 44 6.67 -2.74 -11.56
N ALA A 45 7.43 -3.43 -10.71
CA ALA A 45 8.36 -2.82 -9.77
C ALA A 45 9.41 -1.96 -10.49
N ALA A 46 9.93 -2.44 -11.62
CA ALA A 46 10.90 -1.70 -12.44
C ALA A 46 10.37 -0.36 -12.96
N LYS A 47 9.06 -0.22 -13.21
CA LYS A 47 8.44 1.06 -13.59
C LYS A 47 8.59 2.15 -12.51
N TYR A 48 8.76 1.74 -11.24
CA TYR A 48 8.99 2.63 -10.10
C TYR A 48 10.45 2.68 -9.64
N GLY A 49 11.37 2.09 -10.42
CA GLY A 49 12.80 2.05 -10.09
C GLY A 49 13.14 1.03 -9.00
N MET A 50 12.23 0.12 -8.67
CA MET A 50 12.43 -0.93 -7.69
C MET A 50 12.95 -2.22 -8.31
N ARG A 51 13.54 -3.08 -7.48
CA ARG A 51 13.96 -4.44 -7.84
C ARG A 51 13.21 -5.47 -6.99
N VAL A 52 12.87 -6.58 -7.59
CA VAL A 52 12.29 -7.74 -6.86
C VAL A 52 13.39 -8.76 -6.60
N VAL A 53 13.47 -9.25 -5.38
CA VAL A 53 14.43 -10.29 -4.99
C VAL A 53 13.69 -11.48 -4.38
N GLY A 54 13.78 -12.61 -5.07
CA GLY A 54 13.22 -13.87 -4.59
C GLY A 54 14.01 -14.45 -3.44
N VAL A 55 13.34 -14.80 -2.35
CA VAL A 55 13.90 -15.45 -1.17
C VAL A 55 13.57 -16.94 -1.22
N ALA A 56 14.48 -17.78 -0.78
CA ALA A 56 14.29 -19.24 -0.75
C ALA A 56 13.09 -19.63 0.14
N ARG A 57 12.39 -20.70 -0.25
CA ARG A 57 11.25 -21.21 0.52
C ARG A 57 11.64 -21.46 1.97
N GLY A 58 10.83 -20.97 2.90
CA GLY A 58 11.04 -21.11 4.34
C GLY A 58 12.13 -20.24 4.94
N ALA A 59 12.86 -19.45 4.13
CA ALA A 59 13.79 -18.46 4.66
C ALA A 59 13.05 -17.22 5.12
N ALA A 60 13.61 -16.47 6.09
CA ALA A 60 13.09 -15.18 6.51
C ALA A 60 13.12 -14.18 5.35
N ILE A 61 12.06 -13.40 5.18
CA ILE A 61 11.98 -12.34 4.17
C ILE A 61 12.53 -11.05 4.77
N PRO A 62 13.62 -10.49 4.23
CA PRO A 62 14.16 -9.23 4.73
C PRO A 62 13.12 -8.11 4.63
N GLY A 63 12.96 -7.30 5.68
CA GLY A 63 11.99 -6.21 5.71
C GLY A 63 10.55 -6.62 5.99
N SER A 64 10.23 -7.92 6.10
CA SER A 64 8.92 -8.41 6.54
C SER A 64 8.66 -7.94 7.97
N TYR A 65 7.47 -7.38 8.22
CA TYR A 65 7.10 -6.85 9.53
C TYR A 65 6.70 -7.96 10.51
N TRP A 66 5.90 -8.92 10.08
CA TRP A 66 5.39 -10.02 10.92
C TRP A 66 6.27 -11.26 10.91
N GLY A 67 7.15 -11.41 9.91
CA GLY A 67 8.02 -12.58 9.76
C GLY A 67 7.34 -13.80 9.13
N ASP A 68 6.14 -13.62 8.57
CA ASP A 68 5.36 -14.65 7.87
C ASP A 68 5.72 -14.72 6.36
N ALA A 69 4.77 -15.09 5.50
CA ALA A 69 4.96 -15.16 4.05
C ALA A 69 4.76 -13.80 3.34
N GLU A 70 4.48 -12.75 4.07
CA GLU A 70 4.32 -11.40 3.53
C GLU A 70 5.57 -10.88 2.83
N ALA A 71 5.40 -9.95 1.91
CA ALA A 71 6.52 -9.25 1.29
C ALA A 71 7.30 -8.41 2.31
N GLY A 72 8.54 -8.07 1.99
CA GLY A 72 9.33 -7.16 2.78
C GLY A 72 9.97 -6.08 1.91
N LEU A 73 10.11 -4.89 2.46
CA LEU A 73 10.63 -3.73 1.76
C LEU A 73 11.87 -3.17 2.45
N VAL A 74 13.00 -3.13 1.73
CA VAL A 74 14.25 -2.55 2.21
C VAL A 74 14.86 -1.68 1.11
N SER A 75 14.97 -0.39 1.34
CA SER A 75 15.39 0.59 0.32
C SER A 75 14.52 0.49 -0.94
N ASP A 76 15.13 0.26 -2.11
CA ASP A 76 14.49 0.06 -3.40
C ASP A 76 14.23 -1.42 -3.73
N VAL A 77 14.32 -2.31 -2.75
CA VAL A 77 14.22 -3.77 -2.97
C VAL A 77 12.98 -4.32 -2.30
N LEU A 78 12.14 -4.95 -3.10
CA LEU A 78 11.01 -5.74 -2.67
C LEU A 78 11.43 -7.21 -2.55
N TYR A 79 11.47 -7.72 -1.32
CA TYR A 79 11.80 -9.11 -1.03
C TYR A 79 10.53 -9.96 -0.95
N VAL A 80 10.52 -11.07 -1.67
CA VAL A 80 9.35 -11.94 -1.77
C VAL A 80 9.75 -13.41 -1.80
N ARG A 81 8.83 -14.30 -1.44
CA ARG A 81 8.93 -15.75 -1.68
C ARG A 81 7.86 -16.19 -2.66
N ALA A 82 7.97 -17.40 -3.17
CA ALA A 82 6.95 -17.97 -4.04
C ALA A 82 5.56 -18.07 -3.37
N ASP A 83 5.52 -18.25 -2.05
CA ASP A 83 4.31 -18.31 -1.22
C ASP A 83 3.86 -16.94 -0.67
N THR A 84 4.52 -15.86 -1.05
CA THR A 84 4.09 -14.49 -0.69
C THR A 84 2.77 -14.17 -1.40
N PRO A 85 1.75 -13.70 -0.66
CA PRO A 85 0.50 -13.24 -1.26
C PRO A 85 0.73 -12.09 -2.23
N ALA A 86 0.06 -12.13 -3.38
CA ALA A 86 0.21 -11.11 -4.42
C ALA A 86 -0.17 -9.72 -3.92
N HIS A 87 -1.28 -9.63 -3.15
CA HIS A 87 -1.71 -8.37 -2.54
C HIS A 87 -0.65 -7.80 -1.60
N SER A 88 0.03 -8.65 -0.79
CA SER A 88 1.10 -8.19 0.12
C SER A 88 2.29 -7.60 -0.66
N ALA A 89 2.68 -8.19 -1.78
CA ALA A 89 3.74 -7.64 -2.62
C ALA A 89 3.35 -6.28 -3.22
N LEU A 90 2.08 -6.12 -3.63
CA LEU A 90 1.56 -4.84 -4.12
C LEU A 90 1.43 -3.80 -3.00
N HIS A 91 1.10 -4.22 -1.78
CA HIS A 91 1.04 -3.35 -0.60
C HIS A 91 2.40 -2.71 -0.31
N GLU A 92 3.44 -3.51 -0.20
CA GLU A 92 4.81 -3.02 0.03
C GLU A 92 5.33 -2.14 -1.12
N LEU A 93 5.01 -2.50 -2.37
CA LEU A 93 5.31 -1.65 -3.52
C LEU A 93 4.57 -0.31 -3.42
N SER A 94 3.30 -0.31 -3.01
CA SER A 94 2.51 0.90 -2.83
C SER A 94 3.04 1.79 -1.71
N HIS A 95 3.56 1.22 -0.61
CA HIS A 95 4.28 1.97 0.41
C HIS A 95 5.48 2.72 -0.18
N TYR A 96 6.30 2.04 -1.01
CA TYR A 96 7.45 2.69 -1.66
C TYR A 96 7.01 3.86 -2.55
N VAL A 97 5.91 3.74 -3.25
CA VAL A 97 5.36 4.79 -4.11
C VAL A 97 4.80 5.95 -3.30
N CYS A 98 4.07 5.66 -2.22
CA CYS A 98 3.33 6.64 -1.43
C CYS A 98 4.17 7.41 -0.41
N MET A 99 5.31 6.86 0.07
CA MET A 99 6.17 7.56 1.00
C MET A 99 6.93 8.71 0.35
N ASP A 100 7.29 9.73 1.12
CA ASP A 100 8.13 10.83 0.66
C ASP A 100 9.60 10.41 0.44
N ASP A 101 10.36 11.24 -0.30
CA ASP A 101 11.76 10.98 -0.63
C ASP A 101 12.65 10.81 0.60
N GLY A 102 12.40 11.57 1.66
CA GLY A 102 13.19 11.51 2.88
C GLY A 102 13.02 10.20 3.64
N ARG A 103 11.81 9.66 3.66
CA ARG A 103 11.53 8.33 4.24
C ARG A 103 12.08 7.23 3.35
N ARG A 104 11.85 7.32 2.05
CA ARG A 104 12.33 6.34 1.05
C ARG A 104 13.86 6.17 1.12
N ALA A 105 14.61 7.26 1.28
CA ALA A 105 16.07 7.23 1.41
C ALA A 105 16.58 6.53 2.70
N ARG A 106 15.73 6.38 3.72
CA ARG A 106 16.07 5.78 5.02
C ARG A 106 15.33 4.48 5.31
N LEU A 107 14.58 3.98 4.34
CA LEU A 107 13.74 2.81 4.50
C LEU A 107 14.56 1.56 4.82
N ALA A 108 14.29 0.95 5.96
CA ALA A 108 14.97 -0.26 6.42
C ALA A 108 14.00 -1.45 6.64
N THR A 109 12.82 -1.22 7.25
CA THR A 109 11.84 -2.28 7.52
C THR A 109 10.45 -1.72 7.67
N ASP A 110 10.28 -0.62 8.40
CA ASP A 110 9.00 0.02 8.67
C ASP A 110 8.81 1.19 7.70
N ALA A 111 7.85 1.06 6.80
CA ALA A 111 7.50 2.12 5.87
C ALA A 111 6.93 3.34 6.62
N GLY A 112 6.28 3.15 7.76
CA GLY A 112 5.59 4.17 8.52
C GLY A 112 4.54 4.91 7.67
N GLY A 113 3.98 5.97 8.19
CA GLY A 113 3.00 6.79 7.47
C GLY A 113 1.88 7.25 8.38
N SER A 114 0.99 8.11 7.85
CA SER A 114 -0.27 8.48 8.50
C SER A 114 -1.38 7.52 8.05
N ASP A 115 -2.49 7.49 8.79
CA ASP A 115 -3.67 6.72 8.42
C ASP A 115 -4.18 7.06 7.01
N ASP A 116 -4.11 8.34 6.61
CA ASP A 116 -4.51 8.78 5.27
C ASP A 116 -3.57 8.20 4.18
N GLU A 117 -2.28 8.13 4.48
CA GLU A 117 -1.29 7.52 3.57
C GLU A 117 -1.52 6.02 3.46
N GLU A 118 -1.79 5.34 4.57
CA GLU A 118 -2.09 3.91 4.61
C GLU A 118 -3.34 3.57 3.78
N CYS A 119 -4.40 4.39 3.89
CA CYS A 119 -5.56 4.28 3.01
C CYS A 119 -5.18 4.47 1.53
N GLY A 120 -4.30 5.42 1.23
CA GLY A 120 -3.74 5.63 -0.12
C GLY A 120 -2.96 4.42 -0.62
N VAL A 121 -2.14 3.81 0.24
CA VAL A 121 -1.40 2.56 -0.04
C VAL A 121 -2.36 1.45 -0.42
N CYS A 122 -3.39 1.20 0.40
CA CYS A 122 -4.41 0.19 0.12
C CYS A 122 -5.18 0.47 -1.19
N TYR A 123 -5.47 1.73 -1.50
CA TYR A 123 -6.14 2.07 -2.75
C TYR A 123 -5.24 1.82 -3.96
N LEU A 124 -3.98 2.23 -3.89
CA LEU A 124 -3.01 2.03 -4.97
C LEU A 124 -2.71 0.55 -5.19
N GLU A 125 -2.58 -0.26 -4.13
CA GLU A 125 -2.44 -1.71 -4.17
C GLU A 125 -3.54 -2.35 -5.04
N VAL A 126 -4.80 -1.95 -4.81
CA VAL A 126 -5.95 -2.44 -5.59
C VAL A 126 -5.84 -2.01 -7.06
N LEU A 127 -5.42 -0.77 -7.34
CA LEU A 127 -5.24 -0.31 -8.73
C LEU A 127 -4.13 -1.08 -9.45
N LEU A 128 -3.00 -1.29 -8.78
CA LEU A 128 -1.85 -2.00 -9.33
C LEU A 128 -2.12 -3.48 -9.61
N ALA A 129 -3.15 -4.06 -8.97
CA ALA A 129 -3.55 -5.44 -9.23
C ALA A 129 -3.94 -5.70 -10.69
N ASP A 130 -4.44 -4.68 -11.41
CA ASP A 130 -4.75 -4.80 -12.84
C ASP A 130 -3.50 -4.93 -13.73
N GLU A 131 -2.32 -4.57 -13.22
CA GLU A 131 -1.04 -4.72 -13.92
C GLU A 131 -0.50 -6.16 -13.87
N LEU A 132 -1.05 -7.01 -12.98
CA LEU A 132 -0.65 -8.41 -12.84
C LEU A 132 -1.65 -9.31 -13.58
N ARG A 133 -1.18 -9.99 -14.62
CA ARG A 133 -2.02 -10.86 -15.47
C ARG A 133 -2.66 -11.98 -14.65
N GLY A 134 -3.99 -12.05 -14.72
CA GLY A 134 -4.77 -13.08 -14.03
C GLY A 134 -5.10 -12.77 -12.56
N PHE A 135 -4.71 -11.59 -12.05
CA PHE A 135 -5.05 -11.15 -10.70
C PHE A 135 -6.23 -10.15 -10.71
N GLY A 136 -5.96 -8.87 -10.91
CA GLY A 136 -6.98 -7.81 -11.04
C GLY A 136 -7.62 -7.38 -9.73
N ARG A 137 -8.28 -6.19 -9.76
CA ARG A 137 -8.82 -5.50 -8.58
C ARG A 137 -9.79 -6.33 -7.76
N ALA A 138 -10.73 -6.99 -8.41
CA ALA A 138 -11.76 -7.76 -7.71
C ALA A 138 -11.14 -8.91 -6.90
N ARG A 139 -10.12 -9.57 -7.46
CA ARG A 139 -9.41 -10.62 -6.75
C ARG A 139 -8.54 -10.06 -5.63
N CYS A 140 -7.84 -8.96 -5.84
CA CYS A 140 -7.05 -8.28 -4.81
C CYS A 140 -7.91 -7.94 -3.59
N ILE A 141 -9.06 -7.29 -3.79
CA ILE A 141 -10.00 -6.96 -2.70
C ILE A 141 -10.45 -8.21 -1.95
N ALA A 142 -10.79 -9.29 -2.66
CA ALA A 142 -11.19 -10.54 -2.02
C ALA A 142 -10.05 -11.19 -1.22
N ASP A 143 -8.81 -11.09 -1.71
CA ASP A 143 -7.64 -11.62 -1.02
C ASP A 143 -7.27 -10.77 0.20
N MET A 144 -7.44 -9.44 0.14
CA MET A 144 -7.31 -8.55 1.30
C MET A 144 -8.29 -8.95 2.42
N ASP A 145 -9.56 -9.19 2.07
CA ASP A 145 -10.57 -9.66 3.03
C ASP A 145 -10.22 -11.03 3.61
N ALA A 146 -9.79 -11.97 2.76
CA ALA A 146 -9.40 -13.32 3.18
C ALA A 146 -8.13 -13.32 4.06
N TRP A 147 -7.22 -12.37 3.84
CA TRP A 147 -6.00 -12.20 4.63
C TRP A 147 -6.27 -11.54 6.00
N GLY A 148 -7.40 -10.85 6.14
CA GLY A 148 -7.82 -10.23 7.40
C GLY A 148 -7.47 -8.75 7.50
N TYR A 149 -7.38 -8.03 6.38
CA TYR A 149 -7.35 -6.57 6.41
C TYR A 149 -8.56 -6.04 7.17
N SER A 150 -8.31 -5.06 8.02
CA SER A 150 -9.36 -4.50 8.85
C SER A 150 -9.67 -3.06 8.44
N PHE A 151 -10.88 -2.86 7.95
CA PHE A 151 -11.43 -1.55 7.61
C PHE A 151 -12.60 -1.21 8.52
N ARG A 152 -12.82 0.07 8.77
CA ARG A 152 -13.95 0.55 9.59
C ARG A 152 -15.29 0.06 9.04
N GLU A 153 -15.40 -0.10 7.73
CA GLU A 153 -16.57 -0.58 7.01
C GLU A 153 -16.78 -2.09 7.15
N GLY A 154 -15.87 -2.79 7.80
CA GLY A 154 -15.93 -4.23 8.11
C GLY A 154 -15.24 -5.13 7.09
N SER A 155 -14.94 -4.64 5.88
CA SER A 155 -14.20 -5.39 4.85
C SER A 155 -13.56 -4.45 3.82
N ALA A 156 -12.56 -4.93 3.08
CA ALA A 156 -11.97 -4.21 1.94
C ALA A 156 -13.02 -3.92 0.86
N ALA A 157 -13.92 -4.87 0.59
CA ALA A 157 -14.99 -4.69 -0.38
C ALA A 157 -15.98 -3.58 0.03
N ALA A 158 -16.38 -3.51 1.31
CA ALA A 158 -17.26 -2.47 1.81
C ALA A 158 -16.56 -1.09 1.79
N TRP A 159 -15.30 -1.02 2.22
CA TRP A 159 -14.48 0.18 2.15
C TRP A 159 -14.33 0.68 0.71
N TRP A 160 -13.96 -0.18 -0.22
CA TRP A 160 -13.78 0.17 -1.62
C TRP A 160 -15.01 0.82 -2.25
N THR A 161 -16.20 0.32 -1.93
CA THR A 161 -17.47 0.83 -2.47
C THR A 161 -18.02 2.03 -1.71
N GLY A 162 -17.64 2.22 -0.46
CA GLY A 162 -18.23 3.22 0.44
C GLY A 162 -17.32 4.44 0.70
N ASP A 163 -16.14 4.24 1.25
CA ASP A 163 -15.33 5.31 1.83
C ASP A 163 -13.94 5.50 1.18
N ALA A 164 -13.55 4.65 0.24
CA ALA A 164 -12.25 4.68 -0.42
C ALA A 164 -11.99 5.99 -1.21
N ARG A 165 -13.01 6.86 -1.42
CA ARG A 165 -12.87 8.14 -2.10
C ARG A 165 -11.81 9.05 -1.44
N PHE A 166 -11.65 9.01 -0.13
CA PHE A 166 -10.65 9.82 0.57
C PHE A 166 -9.23 9.37 0.23
N ALA A 167 -9.02 8.07 0.15
CA ALA A 167 -7.76 7.48 -0.32
C ALA A 167 -7.47 7.84 -1.78
N ARG A 168 -8.49 7.79 -2.65
CA ARG A 168 -8.41 8.24 -4.03
C ARG A 168 -8.01 9.71 -4.13
N ASP A 169 -8.70 10.59 -3.41
CA ASP A 169 -8.42 12.02 -3.41
C ASP A 169 -7.00 12.31 -2.90
N TRP A 170 -6.55 11.58 -1.88
CA TRP A 170 -5.18 11.66 -1.35
C TRP A 170 -4.12 11.32 -2.41
N LEU A 171 -4.36 10.29 -3.24
CA LEU A 171 -3.47 9.90 -4.35
C LEU A 171 -3.50 10.92 -5.51
N LEU A 172 -4.69 11.44 -5.86
CA LEU A 172 -4.87 12.48 -6.88
C LEU A 172 -4.11 13.76 -6.53
N GLU A 173 -4.25 14.24 -5.29
CA GLU A 173 -3.56 15.43 -4.79
C GLU A 173 -2.04 15.32 -4.89
N ARG A 174 -1.51 14.09 -4.88
CA ARG A 174 -0.08 13.78 -4.98
C ARG A 174 0.36 13.33 -6.36
N GLU A 175 -0.55 13.40 -7.32
CA GLU A 175 -0.32 13.00 -8.72
C GLU A 175 0.17 11.55 -8.87
N LEU A 176 -0.18 10.66 -7.94
CA LEU A 176 0.16 9.24 -7.99
C LEU A 176 -0.79 8.44 -8.88
N ILE A 177 -2.01 8.94 -9.05
CA ILE A 177 -2.99 8.45 -10.02
C ILE A 177 -3.53 9.63 -10.85
N ASP A 178 -4.12 9.34 -12.00
CA ASP A 178 -4.86 10.31 -12.80
C ASP A 178 -6.38 10.29 -12.49
N VAL A 179 -7.13 11.15 -13.15
CA VAL A 179 -8.59 11.28 -12.95
C VAL A 179 -9.38 10.03 -13.35
N ASP A 180 -8.79 9.17 -14.18
CA ASP A 180 -9.36 7.90 -14.64
C ASP A 180 -8.90 6.71 -13.76
N ASP A 181 -8.34 6.99 -12.58
CA ASP A 181 -7.79 5.99 -11.66
C ASP A 181 -6.66 5.12 -12.24
N ARG A 182 -5.83 5.72 -13.11
CA ARG A 182 -4.65 5.03 -13.64
C ARG A 182 -3.42 5.47 -12.88
N PRO A 183 -2.56 4.52 -12.43
CA PRO A 183 -1.28 4.85 -11.83
C PRO A 183 -0.41 5.68 -12.79
N THR A 184 0.12 6.80 -12.31
CA THR A 184 0.94 7.72 -13.13
C THR A 184 2.37 7.27 -13.29
N LEU A 185 2.77 6.20 -12.59
CA LEU A 185 4.14 5.67 -12.50
C LEU A 185 5.14 6.67 -11.88
N LYS A 186 4.63 7.67 -11.17
CA LYS A 186 5.45 8.60 -10.38
C LYS A 186 5.63 8.08 -8.96
N LEU A 187 6.73 8.46 -8.34
CA LEU A 187 6.91 8.36 -6.90
C LEU A 187 6.44 9.66 -6.24
N ARG A 188 5.89 9.59 -5.04
CA ARG A 188 5.59 10.79 -4.27
C ARG A 188 6.87 11.56 -3.99
N GLY A 189 6.93 12.79 -4.46
CA GLY A 189 7.96 13.76 -4.09
C GLY A 189 7.58 14.56 -2.87
N VAL A 190 8.50 15.38 -2.36
CA VAL A 190 8.18 16.37 -1.32
C VAL A 190 7.32 17.46 -1.97
N SER A 191 6.08 17.64 -1.50
CA SER A 191 5.24 18.73 -2.01
C SER A 191 5.85 20.09 -1.63
N ALA A 192 5.58 21.11 -2.44
CA ALA A 192 6.04 22.47 -2.12
C ALA A 192 5.53 22.94 -0.75
N ARG A 193 4.36 22.47 -0.31
CA ARG A 193 3.78 22.77 1.01
C ARG A 193 4.53 22.08 2.14
N GLU A 194 4.87 20.81 1.98
CA GLU A 194 5.68 20.04 2.95
C GLU A 194 7.10 20.63 3.06
N SER A 195 7.70 21.03 1.93
CA SER A 195 8.99 21.72 1.91
C SER A 195 8.97 23.04 2.67
N LEU A 196 7.89 23.82 2.57
CA LEU A 196 7.72 25.09 3.31
C LEU A 196 7.51 24.87 4.80
N LEU A 197 6.80 23.82 5.20
CA LEU A 197 6.59 23.48 6.61
C LEU A 197 7.92 23.03 7.26
N ALA A 198 8.65 22.13 6.61
CA ALA A 198 9.96 21.68 7.08
C ALA A 198 10.98 22.83 7.19
N ALA A 199 10.99 23.77 6.24
CA ALA A 199 11.86 24.95 6.28
C ALA A 199 11.53 25.91 7.45
N ASN A 200 10.25 25.94 7.90
CA ASN A 200 9.82 26.77 9.02
C ASN A 200 10.14 26.12 10.40
N GLU A 201 10.18 24.80 10.48
CA GLU A 201 10.56 24.08 11.70
C GLU A 201 12.06 24.20 12.01
N VAL A 202 12.91 24.21 10.99
CA VAL A 202 14.38 24.38 11.14
C VAL A 202 14.76 25.80 11.58
N ARG A 203 13.86 26.78 11.46
CA ARG A 203 14.09 28.19 11.85
C ARG A 203 13.60 28.54 13.23
N ARG A 204 13.08 27.60 14.00
CA ARG A 204 12.64 27.78 15.40
C ARG A 204 13.58 27.12 16.37
#